data_c43195bef346634ca7907ff80b11c7e1
#
_entry.id   c43195bef346634ca7907ff80b11c7e1
#
_cell.length_a   1.000
_cell.length_b   1.000
_cell.length_c   1.000
_cell.angle_alpha   90.00
_cell.angle_beta   90.00
_cell.angle_gamma   90.00
#
_symmetry.space_group_name_H-M   'P 1'
#
loop_
_entity.id
_entity.type
_entity.pdbx_description
1 polymer ?
#
loop_
_entity_poly.entity_id
_entity_poly.type
_entity_poly.pdbx_seq_one_letter_code
_entity_poly.pdbx_strand_id
1 'polypeptide(L)'
;DLIETTREARAQELEMHDENRTYQPLVCVVGSGSLIPGFEEALLEAKVDKDVDLELAPADAYGEKDATMIETISIDKLRRAVRDPDALYLGAPVNIGGRQGYLSFLAAGRARIDYNHPMAGKTLKYNFKIVKVVEGKEEKVAALLESNTGHSDFGVSFDGDDLNIVIPQTMLFDTNAAMMKFRLVTVLRDAVDCAKVSFIEEHEPRVIAEEEE
;
A
#
# COMPACT_ATOMS: atom_id res chain seq x y z
N ASP A 1 11.90 -1.51 -17.30
CA ASP A 1 10.54 -2.07 -17.20
C ASP A 1 9.70 -1.23 -16.24
N LEU A 2 8.44 -0.93 -16.60
CA LEU A 2 7.49 -0.32 -15.68
C LEU A 2 7.10 -1.34 -14.61
N ILE A 3 7.07 -0.90 -13.34
CA ILE A 3 6.72 -1.78 -12.21
C ILE A 3 5.28 -1.49 -11.79
N GLU A 4 4.92 -0.22 -11.72
CA GLU A 4 3.61 0.23 -11.25
C GLU A 4 3.27 1.60 -11.81
N THR A 5 1.97 1.87 -11.98
CA THR A 5 1.46 3.20 -12.36
C THR A 5 0.07 3.44 -11.75
N THR A 6 -0.20 4.70 -11.41
CA THR A 6 -1.53 5.18 -11.03
C THR A 6 -2.30 5.79 -12.21
N ARG A 7 -1.67 5.88 -13.38
CA ARG A 7 -2.26 6.46 -14.61
C ARG A 7 -2.80 5.33 -15.48
N GLU A 8 -4.11 5.25 -15.62
CA GLU A 8 -4.79 4.19 -16.41
C GLU A 8 -4.32 4.14 -17.86
N ALA A 9 -4.25 5.29 -18.54
CA ALA A 9 -3.76 5.36 -19.92
C ALA A 9 -2.35 4.77 -20.08
N ARG A 10 -1.49 4.98 -19.08
CA ARG A 10 -0.12 4.43 -19.09
C ARG A 10 -0.11 2.91 -18.86
N ALA A 11 -1.02 2.41 -18.03
CA ALA A 11 -1.18 0.97 -17.84
C ALA A 11 -1.67 0.29 -19.13
N GLN A 12 -2.61 0.92 -19.85
CA GLN A 12 -3.12 0.43 -21.13
C GLN A 12 -2.03 0.42 -22.21
N GLU A 13 -1.26 1.49 -22.36
CA GLU A 13 -0.14 1.57 -23.32
C GLU A 13 0.89 0.46 -23.16
N LEU A 14 1.11 0.01 -21.93
CA LEU A 14 2.14 -0.98 -21.58
C LEU A 14 1.57 -2.38 -21.32
N GLU A 15 0.32 -2.61 -21.70
CA GLU A 15 -0.37 -3.89 -21.53
C GLU A 15 -0.37 -4.43 -20.09
N MET A 16 -0.39 -3.49 -19.10
CA MET A 16 -0.42 -3.76 -17.67
C MET A 16 -1.75 -3.36 -17.01
N HIS A 17 -2.76 -3.05 -17.82
CA HIS A 17 -4.07 -2.64 -17.32
C HIS A 17 -4.77 -3.82 -16.64
N ASP A 18 -5.30 -3.56 -15.43
CA ASP A 18 -6.11 -4.50 -14.66
C ASP A 18 -7.52 -3.90 -14.46
N GLU A 19 -8.54 -4.57 -14.98
CA GLU A 19 -9.95 -4.12 -14.89
C GLU A 19 -10.47 -4.09 -13.45
N ASN A 20 -9.85 -4.85 -12.54
CA ASN A 20 -10.24 -4.88 -11.12
C ASN A 20 -9.53 -3.80 -10.29
N ARG A 21 -8.64 -3.03 -10.89
CA ARG A 21 -7.87 -1.98 -10.22
C ARG A 21 -8.48 -0.61 -10.50
N THR A 22 -8.72 0.16 -9.46
CA THR A 22 -9.05 1.59 -9.57
C THR A 22 -7.76 2.40 -9.74
N TYR A 23 -7.66 3.11 -10.87
CA TYR A 23 -6.53 4.01 -11.15
C TYR A 23 -6.85 5.40 -10.62
N GLN A 24 -6.24 5.75 -9.50
CA GLN A 24 -6.45 7.04 -8.83
C GLN A 24 -5.12 7.59 -8.30
N PRO A 25 -5.00 8.89 -8.05
CA PRO A 25 -3.81 9.46 -7.45
C PRO A 25 -3.48 8.78 -6.11
N LEU A 26 -2.18 8.52 -5.87
CA LEU A 26 -1.71 8.02 -4.59
C LEU A 26 -1.89 9.11 -3.53
N VAL A 27 -2.58 8.79 -2.45
CA VAL A 27 -2.67 9.63 -1.25
C VAL A 27 -1.62 9.18 -0.26
N CYS A 28 -0.77 10.10 0.17
CA CYS A 28 0.30 9.79 1.11
C CYS A 28 0.49 10.92 2.13
N VAL A 29 0.98 10.57 3.31
CA VAL A 29 1.35 11.50 4.39
C VAL A 29 2.86 11.69 4.33
N VAL A 30 3.30 12.86 3.93
CA VAL A 30 4.72 13.23 3.88
C VAL A 30 5.21 13.44 5.31
N GLY A 31 6.39 12.88 5.65
CA GLY A 31 6.96 12.92 6.99
C GLY A 31 6.57 11.74 7.88
N SER A 32 5.69 10.85 7.42
CA SER A 32 5.31 9.65 8.19
C SER A 32 6.33 8.50 8.13
N GLY A 33 7.32 8.60 7.25
CA GLY A 33 8.30 7.52 6.99
C GLY A 33 7.70 6.31 6.27
N SER A 34 6.50 6.45 5.70
CA SER A 34 5.83 5.39 4.92
C SER A 34 6.31 5.34 3.48
N LEU A 35 6.96 6.39 3.01
CA LEU A 35 7.51 6.50 1.66
C LEU A 35 9.02 6.20 1.66
N ILE A 36 9.55 5.91 0.48
CA ILE A 36 10.99 5.80 0.25
C ILE A 36 11.63 7.16 0.52
N PRO A 37 12.73 7.25 1.32
CA PRO A 37 13.28 8.54 1.75
C PRO A 37 13.56 9.51 0.60
N GLY A 38 14.24 9.09 -0.45
CA GLY A 38 14.54 9.95 -1.60
C GLY A 38 13.29 10.38 -2.39
N PHE A 39 12.21 9.59 -2.37
CA PHE A 39 10.94 9.98 -2.97
C PHE A 39 10.22 11.02 -2.11
N GLU A 40 10.27 10.88 -0.78
CA GLU A 40 9.69 11.82 0.16
C GLU A 40 10.35 13.20 0.09
N GLU A 41 11.69 13.25 0.01
CA GLU A 41 12.44 14.49 -0.21
C GLU A 41 12.04 15.17 -1.54
N ALA A 42 11.92 14.39 -2.61
CA ALA A 42 11.50 14.94 -3.91
C ALA A 42 10.07 15.50 -3.90
N LEU A 43 9.16 14.90 -3.11
CA LEU A 43 7.80 15.43 -2.93
C LEU A 43 7.80 16.80 -2.23
N LEU A 44 8.69 17.02 -1.26
CA LEU A 44 8.80 18.31 -0.55
C LEU A 44 9.29 19.45 -1.47
N GLU A 45 10.11 19.14 -2.45
CA GLU A 45 10.63 20.11 -3.41
C GLU A 45 9.73 20.32 -4.63
N ALA A 46 8.85 19.36 -4.93
CA ALA A 46 8.02 19.37 -6.10
C ALA A 46 6.89 20.41 -6.00
N LYS A 47 6.55 21.01 -7.15
CA LYS A 47 5.43 21.96 -7.26
C LYS A 47 4.19 21.24 -7.79
N VAL A 48 3.02 21.67 -7.28
CA VAL A 48 1.73 21.18 -7.77
C VAL A 48 1.61 21.41 -9.28
N ASP A 49 1.01 20.45 -9.96
CA ASP A 49 0.77 20.42 -11.41
C ASP A 49 2.03 20.44 -12.31
N LYS A 50 3.20 20.13 -11.75
CA LYS A 50 4.41 19.93 -12.52
C LYS A 50 4.78 18.45 -12.57
N ASP A 51 5.10 17.98 -13.78
CA ASP A 51 5.71 16.66 -13.94
C ASP A 51 7.15 16.68 -13.45
N VAL A 52 7.51 15.67 -12.68
CA VAL A 52 8.85 15.48 -12.11
C VAL A 52 9.35 14.10 -12.51
N ASP A 53 10.54 14.06 -13.08
CA ASP A 53 11.31 12.84 -13.32
C ASP A 53 12.36 12.71 -12.24
N LEU A 54 12.31 11.63 -11.49
CA LEU A 54 13.20 11.36 -10.37
C LEU A 54 13.92 10.03 -10.58
N GLU A 55 15.22 10.02 -10.36
CA GLU A 55 16.04 8.80 -10.36
C GLU A 55 16.67 8.62 -8.99
N LEU A 56 16.38 7.51 -8.33
CA LEU A 56 16.89 7.17 -7.02
C LEU A 56 17.90 6.02 -7.11
N ALA A 57 19.09 6.27 -6.58
CA ALA A 57 20.08 5.23 -6.38
C ALA A 57 19.59 4.21 -5.31
N PRO A 58 20.13 2.99 -5.29
CA PRO A 58 19.73 1.99 -4.30
C PRO A 58 19.77 2.50 -2.85
N ALA A 59 20.78 3.29 -2.50
CA ALA A 59 20.95 3.83 -1.15
C ALA A 59 19.79 4.75 -0.70
N ASP A 60 19.20 5.48 -1.64
CA ASP A 60 18.10 6.43 -1.40
C ASP A 60 16.73 5.76 -1.59
N ALA A 61 16.71 4.46 -1.92
CA ALA A 61 15.52 3.66 -2.19
C ALA A 61 15.43 2.44 -1.24
N TYR A 62 15.58 1.23 -1.78
CA TYR A 62 15.47 -0.02 -1.00
C TYR A 62 16.81 -0.57 -0.52
N GLY A 63 17.87 0.22 -0.57
CA GLY A 63 19.20 -0.20 -0.15
C GLY A 63 19.94 -1.07 -1.17
N GLU A 64 21.22 -1.29 -0.91
CA GLU A 64 22.04 -2.22 -1.67
C GLU A 64 21.68 -3.67 -1.33
N LYS A 65 22.01 -4.59 -2.25
CA LYS A 65 21.86 -6.02 -1.97
C LYS A 65 22.85 -6.47 -0.91
N ASP A 66 22.34 -7.05 0.17
CA ASP A 66 23.15 -7.68 1.21
C ASP A 66 23.40 -9.16 0.86
N ALA A 67 24.66 -9.51 0.62
CA ALA A 67 25.08 -10.88 0.32
C ALA A 67 24.82 -11.86 1.51
N THR A 68 24.74 -11.36 2.73
CA THR A 68 24.44 -12.18 3.92
C THR A 68 22.96 -12.59 3.97
N MET A 69 22.10 -11.89 3.25
CA MET A 69 20.68 -12.23 3.06
C MET A 69 20.46 -13.28 1.98
N ILE A 70 21.51 -13.85 1.41
CA ILE A 70 21.41 -14.90 0.40
C ILE A 70 21.85 -16.24 1.02
N GLU A 71 20.93 -17.19 1.16
CA GLU A 71 21.19 -18.52 1.71
C GLU A 71 21.26 -19.57 0.62
N THR A 72 22.28 -20.45 0.69
CA THR A 72 22.36 -21.62 -0.18
C THR A 72 21.96 -22.86 0.60
N ILE A 73 20.93 -23.57 0.12
CA ILE A 73 20.40 -24.80 0.72
C ILE A 73 20.42 -25.95 -0.27
N SER A 74 20.29 -27.20 0.20
CA SER A 74 20.07 -28.35 -0.70
C SER A 74 18.68 -28.31 -1.34
N ILE A 75 18.56 -28.85 -2.56
CA ILE A 75 17.26 -29.01 -3.21
C ILE A 75 16.29 -29.81 -2.35
N ASP A 76 16.77 -30.83 -1.63
CA ASP A 76 15.91 -31.65 -0.76
C ASP A 76 15.36 -30.85 0.43
N LYS A 77 16.12 -29.88 0.98
CA LYS A 77 15.64 -28.97 2.03
C LYS A 77 14.56 -28.05 1.46
N LEU A 78 14.78 -27.49 0.26
CA LEU A 78 13.80 -26.64 -0.42
C LEU A 78 12.50 -27.40 -0.69
N ARG A 79 12.57 -28.59 -1.32
CA ARG A 79 11.40 -29.41 -1.64
C ARG A 79 10.54 -29.77 -0.44
N ARG A 80 11.14 -29.96 0.74
CA ARG A 80 10.42 -30.22 1.98
C ARG A 80 9.76 -28.98 2.59
N ALA A 81 10.25 -27.80 2.25
CA ALA A 81 9.78 -26.55 2.82
C ALA A 81 8.65 -25.89 1.99
N VAL A 82 8.52 -26.22 0.71
CA VAL A 82 7.50 -25.66 -0.18
C VAL A 82 6.34 -26.63 -0.37
N ARG A 83 5.14 -26.07 -0.61
CA ARG A 83 3.92 -26.89 -0.81
C ARG A 83 3.91 -27.64 -2.13
N ASP A 84 4.42 -27.01 -3.20
CA ASP A 84 4.48 -27.56 -4.55
C ASP A 84 5.92 -27.46 -5.09
N PRO A 85 6.72 -28.54 -4.93
CA PRO A 85 8.10 -28.56 -5.40
C PRO A 85 8.25 -28.54 -6.92
N ASP A 86 7.23 -28.97 -7.66
CA ASP A 86 7.27 -29.07 -9.12
C ASP A 86 6.92 -27.74 -9.81
N ALA A 87 6.28 -26.82 -9.10
CA ALA A 87 5.99 -25.46 -9.55
C ALA A 87 7.14 -24.45 -9.30
N LEU A 88 8.33 -24.90 -8.89
CA LEU A 88 9.45 -24.01 -8.62
C LEU A 88 10.10 -23.50 -9.92
N TYR A 89 10.23 -22.19 -10.01
CA TYR A 89 10.95 -21.51 -11.09
C TYR A 89 11.86 -20.41 -10.51
N LEU A 90 12.82 -19.95 -11.29
CA LEU A 90 13.69 -18.83 -10.86
C LEU A 90 12.86 -17.55 -10.70
N GLY A 91 12.95 -16.91 -9.52
CA GLY A 91 12.12 -15.78 -9.13
C GLY A 91 10.88 -16.19 -8.32
N ALA A 92 10.56 -17.47 -8.17
CA ALA A 92 9.42 -17.94 -7.38
C ALA A 92 9.55 -17.48 -5.91
N PRO A 93 8.48 -16.97 -5.29
CA PRO A 93 8.47 -16.68 -3.86
C PRO A 93 8.48 -17.99 -3.07
N VAL A 94 9.31 -18.05 -2.05
CA VAL A 94 9.44 -19.23 -1.18
C VAL A 94 9.45 -18.79 0.28
N ASN A 95 8.89 -19.63 1.16
CA ASN A 95 8.94 -19.40 2.60
C ASN A 95 9.73 -20.52 3.26
N ILE A 96 10.88 -20.19 3.83
CA ILE A 96 11.76 -21.14 4.50
C ILE A 96 11.88 -20.77 5.97
N GLY A 97 11.32 -21.62 6.85
CA GLY A 97 11.39 -21.38 8.29
C GLY A 97 10.73 -20.08 8.76
N GLY A 98 9.63 -19.67 8.09
CA GLY A 98 8.92 -18.43 8.39
C GLY A 98 9.50 -17.18 7.72
N ARG A 99 10.63 -17.30 7.00
CA ARG A 99 11.24 -16.20 6.25
C ARG A 99 10.84 -16.29 4.78
N GLN A 100 10.27 -15.21 4.26
CA GLN A 100 9.92 -15.08 2.85
C GLN A 100 11.13 -14.61 2.05
N GLY A 101 11.40 -15.27 0.91
CA GLY A 101 12.47 -14.92 -0.02
C GLY A 101 12.12 -15.37 -1.44
N TYR A 102 13.07 -15.22 -2.35
CA TYR A 102 12.90 -15.57 -3.77
C TYR A 102 13.96 -16.57 -4.20
N LEU A 103 13.57 -17.57 -5.01
CA LEU A 103 14.48 -18.55 -5.57
C LEU A 103 15.35 -17.91 -6.66
N SER A 104 16.62 -17.62 -6.35
CA SER A 104 17.54 -16.94 -7.25
C SER A 104 18.44 -17.89 -8.07
N PHE A 105 18.54 -19.15 -7.66
CA PHE A 105 19.33 -20.20 -8.34
C PHE A 105 18.81 -21.59 -8.00
N LEU A 106 18.79 -22.47 -9.00
CA LEU A 106 18.37 -23.86 -8.84
C LEU A 106 19.17 -24.73 -9.83
N ALA A 107 20.26 -25.33 -9.38
CA ALA A 107 21.03 -26.28 -10.17
C ALA A 107 21.99 -27.11 -9.30
N ALA A 108 22.51 -28.21 -9.85
CA ALA A 108 23.55 -29.04 -9.23
C ALA A 108 23.24 -29.47 -7.78
N GLY A 109 21.99 -29.84 -7.49
CA GLY A 109 21.58 -30.24 -6.12
C GLY A 109 21.48 -29.12 -5.12
N ARG A 110 21.60 -27.86 -5.52
CA ARG A 110 21.57 -26.67 -4.66
C ARG A 110 20.53 -25.65 -5.13
N ALA A 111 19.95 -24.97 -4.17
CA ALA A 111 19.08 -23.82 -4.37
C ALA A 111 19.65 -22.63 -3.62
N ARG A 112 19.55 -21.43 -4.19
CA ARG A 112 19.91 -20.18 -3.53
C ARG A 112 18.65 -19.35 -3.35
N ILE A 113 18.39 -18.97 -2.10
CA ILE A 113 17.26 -18.14 -1.71
C ILE A 113 17.78 -16.74 -1.39
N ASP A 114 17.22 -15.74 -2.02
CA ASP A 114 17.52 -14.32 -1.81
C ASP A 114 16.40 -13.74 -0.95
N TYR A 115 16.75 -13.32 0.27
CA TYR A 115 15.83 -12.70 1.23
C TYR A 115 15.89 -11.17 1.19
N ASN A 116 16.68 -10.58 0.30
CA ASN A 116 16.66 -9.14 0.08
C ASN A 116 15.32 -8.68 -0.46
N HIS A 117 15.02 -7.39 -0.27
CA HIS A 117 13.87 -6.79 -0.92
C HIS A 117 14.00 -6.93 -2.45
N PRO A 118 12.92 -7.23 -3.22
CA PRO A 118 13.00 -7.42 -4.68
C PRO A 118 13.58 -6.25 -5.46
N MET A 119 13.50 -5.04 -4.88
CA MET A 119 14.05 -3.80 -5.46
C MET A 119 15.43 -3.42 -4.91
N ALA A 120 15.99 -4.15 -3.93
CA ALA A 120 17.32 -3.88 -3.42
C ALA A 120 18.38 -3.96 -4.52
N GLY A 121 19.34 -3.03 -4.52
CA GLY A 121 20.39 -2.90 -5.53
C GLY A 121 19.92 -2.39 -6.88
N LYS A 122 18.67 -1.92 -7.01
CA LYS A 122 18.14 -1.35 -8.25
C LYS A 122 18.01 0.17 -8.15
N THR A 123 18.43 0.85 -9.21
CA THR A 123 18.09 2.25 -9.43
C THR A 123 16.63 2.34 -9.84
N LEU A 124 15.84 3.17 -9.16
CA LEU A 124 14.42 3.38 -9.43
C LEU A 124 14.21 4.70 -10.17
N LYS A 125 13.32 4.68 -11.14
CA LYS A 125 12.90 5.88 -11.88
C LYS A 125 11.42 6.11 -11.66
N TYR A 126 11.09 7.31 -11.21
CA TYR A 126 9.72 7.77 -10.99
C TYR A 126 9.42 8.91 -11.96
N ASN A 127 8.25 8.87 -12.56
CA ASN A 127 7.62 10.03 -13.17
C ASN A 127 6.34 10.30 -12.39
N PHE A 128 6.28 11.43 -11.71
CA PHE A 128 5.14 11.78 -10.89
C PHE A 128 4.73 13.25 -11.05
N LYS A 129 3.51 13.54 -10.65
CA LYS A 129 2.96 14.89 -10.56
C LYS A 129 2.12 15.01 -9.30
N ILE A 130 2.33 16.05 -8.50
CA ILE A 130 1.46 16.38 -7.38
C ILE A 130 0.18 16.99 -7.96
N VAL A 131 -0.94 16.31 -7.75
CA VAL A 131 -2.26 16.78 -8.20
C VAL A 131 -2.81 17.82 -7.24
N LYS A 132 -2.67 17.57 -5.93
CA LYS A 132 -3.19 18.43 -4.87
C LYS A 132 -2.40 18.24 -3.58
N VAL A 133 -2.18 19.33 -2.86
CA VAL A 133 -1.76 19.31 -1.46
C VAL A 133 -3.01 19.53 -0.61
N VAL A 134 -3.25 18.63 0.34
CA VAL A 134 -4.40 18.68 1.24
C VAL A 134 -3.98 19.31 2.56
N GLU A 135 -4.57 20.43 2.95
CA GLU A 135 -4.16 21.19 4.15
C GLU A 135 -5.13 21.07 5.33
N GLY A 136 -6.44 21.03 5.06
CA GLY A 136 -7.48 20.95 6.10
C GLY A 136 -7.48 19.62 6.83
N LYS A 137 -7.64 19.61 8.16
CA LYS A 137 -7.69 18.38 8.97
C LYS A 137 -8.78 17.41 8.48
N GLU A 138 -10.01 17.88 8.30
CA GLU A 138 -11.13 17.06 7.82
C GLU A 138 -10.89 16.53 6.41
N GLU A 139 -10.35 17.37 5.53
CA GLU A 139 -10.05 17.00 4.15
C GLU A 139 -8.92 15.95 4.07
N LYS A 140 -7.89 16.05 4.94
CA LYS A 140 -6.84 15.03 5.09
C LYS A 140 -7.43 13.69 5.50
N VAL A 141 -8.30 13.71 6.51
CA VAL A 141 -8.97 12.50 6.99
C VAL A 141 -9.82 11.89 5.89
N ALA A 142 -10.66 12.69 5.21
CA ALA A 142 -11.52 12.21 4.12
C ALA A 142 -10.71 11.57 2.98
N ALA A 143 -9.63 12.23 2.53
CA ALA A 143 -8.76 11.69 1.48
C ALA A 143 -8.09 10.37 1.88
N LEU A 144 -7.66 10.23 3.13
CA LEU A 144 -7.06 8.99 3.64
C LEU A 144 -8.10 7.87 3.78
N LEU A 145 -9.30 8.19 4.23
CA LEU A 145 -10.40 7.22 4.31
C LEU A 145 -10.73 6.69 2.92
N GLU A 146 -10.96 7.57 1.95
CA GLU A 146 -11.26 7.19 0.57
C GLU A 146 -10.15 6.34 -0.05
N SER A 147 -8.89 6.76 0.09
CA SER A 147 -7.75 6.02 -0.46
C SER A 147 -7.57 4.62 0.13
N ASN A 148 -7.87 4.45 1.42
CA ASN A 148 -7.68 3.18 2.12
C ASN A 148 -8.88 2.22 2.04
N THR A 149 -10.07 2.75 1.75
CA THR A 149 -11.31 1.97 1.77
C THR A 149 -12.01 1.90 0.42
N GLY A 150 -11.73 2.84 -0.48
CA GLY A 150 -12.46 3.02 -1.74
C GLY A 150 -13.82 3.69 -1.57
N HIS A 151 -14.19 4.15 -0.37
CA HIS A 151 -15.45 4.83 -0.06
C HIS A 151 -15.20 6.29 0.31
N SER A 152 -15.99 7.20 -0.27
CA SER A 152 -15.90 8.66 -0.05
C SER A 152 -16.99 9.21 0.87
N ASP A 153 -17.96 8.38 1.27
CA ASP A 153 -19.18 8.75 1.98
C ASP A 153 -19.07 8.66 3.51
N PHE A 154 -17.85 8.77 4.04
CA PHE A 154 -17.63 8.90 5.47
C PHE A 154 -18.05 10.27 6.00
N GLY A 155 -18.76 10.31 7.14
CA GLY A 155 -18.91 11.54 7.91
C GLY A 155 -17.65 11.80 8.73
N VAL A 156 -17.04 12.97 8.57
CA VAL A 156 -15.83 13.37 9.33
C VAL A 156 -16.12 14.64 10.11
N SER A 157 -15.86 14.62 11.40
CA SER A 157 -15.97 15.80 12.25
C SER A 157 -14.96 15.78 13.40
N PHE A 158 -14.59 16.96 13.87
CA PHE A 158 -13.75 17.14 15.06
C PHE A 158 -14.53 17.80 16.17
N ASP A 159 -14.37 17.29 17.39
CA ASP A 159 -14.79 17.93 18.64
C ASP A 159 -13.53 18.23 19.48
N GLY A 160 -13.04 19.46 19.36
CA GLY A 160 -11.69 19.81 19.82
C GLY A 160 -10.63 18.99 19.09
N ASP A 161 -9.89 18.16 19.83
CA ASP A 161 -8.87 17.25 19.28
C ASP A 161 -9.39 15.81 19.08
N ASP A 162 -10.65 15.56 19.34
CA ASP A 162 -11.27 14.26 19.14
C ASP A 162 -11.83 14.14 17.72
N LEU A 163 -11.37 13.15 16.98
CA LEU A 163 -11.82 12.81 15.63
C LEU A 163 -12.98 11.82 15.69
N ASN A 164 -14.12 12.19 15.10
CA ASN A 164 -15.29 11.34 14.96
C ASN A 164 -15.51 11.00 13.48
N ILE A 165 -15.65 9.71 13.18
CA ILE A 165 -15.81 9.17 11.84
C ILE A 165 -17.09 8.35 11.81
N VAL A 166 -18.09 8.81 11.05
CA VAL A 166 -19.31 8.05 10.77
C VAL A 166 -19.03 7.10 9.61
N ILE A 167 -19.29 5.82 9.82
CA ILE A 167 -19.01 4.77 8.84
C ILE A 167 -20.17 4.69 7.83
N PRO A 168 -19.86 4.60 6.51
CA PRO A 168 -20.88 4.39 5.49
C PRO A 168 -21.73 3.14 5.72
N GLN A 169 -23.02 3.22 5.43
CA GLN A 169 -23.96 2.08 5.53
C GLN A 169 -23.48 0.84 4.76
N THR A 170 -22.84 1.07 3.60
CA THR A 170 -22.28 0.02 2.74
C THR A 170 -21.17 -0.80 3.42
N MET A 171 -20.50 -0.21 4.42
CA MET A 171 -19.39 -0.83 5.13
C MET A 171 -19.78 -1.50 6.46
N LEU A 172 -21.01 -1.33 6.93
CA LEU A 172 -21.44 -1.90 8.21
C LEU A 172 -21.37 -3.44 8.25
N PHE A 173 -21.45 -4.07 7.08
CA PHE A 173 -21.42 -5.54 6.94
C PHE A 173 -20.10 -6.08 6.40
N ASP A 174 -19.06 -5.24 6.27
CA ASP A 174 -17.75 -5.71 5.84
C ASP A 174 -17.07 -6.52 6.94
N THR A 175 -16.80 -7.79 6.65
CA THR A 175 -16.11 -8.71 7.56
C THR A 175 -14.72 -8.29 7.94
N ASN A 176 -14.08 -7.43 7.14
CA ASN A 176 -12.73 -6.91 7.36
C ASN A 176 -12.72 -5.55 8.09
N ALA A 177 -13.90 -4.99 8.40
CA ALA A 177 -14.02 -3.65 8.98
C ALA A 177 -13.18 -3.45 10.25
N ALA A 178 -13.08 -4.47 11.13
CA ALA A 178 -12.29 -4.36 12.36
C ALA A 178 -10.79 -4.17 12.09
N MET A 179 -10.22 -4.96 11.16
CA MET A 179 -8.81 -4.86 10.78
C MET A 179 -8.52 -3.55 10.05
N MET A 180 -9.44 -3.12 9.20
CA MET A 180 -9.36 -1.86 8.48
C MET A 180 -9.36 -0.67 9.45
N LYS A 181 -10.32 -0.61 10.40
CA LYS A 181 -10.36 0.43 11.44
C LYS A 181 -9.04 0.50 12.22
N PHE A 182 -8.48 -0.66 12.58
CA PHE A 182 -7.19 -0.70 13.28
C PHE A 182 -6.04 -0.06 12.46
N ARG A 183 -5.95 -0.36 11.16
CA ARG A 183 -4.95 0.25 10.27
C ARG A 183 -5.18 1.75 10.09
N LEU A 184 -6.44 2.16 9.89
CA LEU A 184 -6.80 3.55 9.72
C LEU A 184 -6.41 4.41 10.92
N VAL A 185 -6.58 3.94 12.17
CA VAL A 185 -6.18 4.69 13.36
C VAL A 185 -4.72 5.11 13.31
N THR A 186 -3.82 4.22 12.87
CA THR A 186 -2.39 4.54 12.76
C THR A 186 -2.16 5.63 11.72
N VAL A 187 -2.67 5.43 10.50
CA VAL A 187 -2.51 6.39 9.39
C VAL A 187 -3.10 7.75 9.71
N LEU A 188 -4.28 7.77 10.36
CA LEU A 188 -4.95 9.02 10.73
C LEU A 188 -4.19 9.80 11.79
N ARG A 189 -3.61 9.12 12.78
CA ARG A 189 -2.76 9.76 13.81
C ARG A 189 -1.48 10.34 13.24
N ASP A 190 -0.91 9.73 12.21
CA ASP A 190 0.27 10.25 11.51
C ASP A 190 -0.07 11.48 10.66
N ALA A 191 -1.31 11.58 10.18
CA ALA A 191 -1.75 12.64 9.27
C ALA A 191 -2.29 13.88 9.98
N VAL A 192 -2.98 13.68 11.12
CA VAL A 192 -3.63 14.74 11.88
C VAL A 192 -3.35 14.55 13.37
N ASP A 193 -3.03 15.64 14.04
CA ASP A 193 -2.88 15.64 15.49
C ASP A 193 -4.27 15.49 16.11
N CYS A 194 -4.57 14.30 16.65
CA CYS A 194 -5.83 13.99 17.30
C CYS A 194 -5.61 13.17 18.58
N ALA A 195 -6.37 13.51 19.63
CA ALA A 195 -6.30 12.83 20.93
C ALA A 195 -6.99 11.47 20.89
N LYS A 196 -8.16 11.41 20.27
CA LYS A 196 -9.01 10.22 20.17
C LYS A 196 -9.54 10.06 18.77
N VAL A 197 -9.69 8.81 18.33
CA VAL A 197 -10.38 8.46 17.08
C VAL A 197 -11.57 7.58 17.43
N SER A 198 -12.76 8.03 17.05
CA SER A 198 -14.02 7.29 17.23
C SER A 198 -14.59 6.89 15.89
N PHE A 199 -14.98 5.63 15.75
CA PHE A 199 -15.78 5.16 14.62
C PHE A 199 -17.24 5.00 15.09
N ILE A 200 -18.16 5.64 14.39
CA ILE A 200 -19.58 5.68 14.72
C ILE A 200 -20.33 4.89 13.65
N GLU A 201 -21.08 3.90 14.09
CA GLU A 201 -21.97 3.12 13.25
C GLU A 201 -23.41 3.63 13.49
N GLU A 202 -24.02 4.19 12.45
CA GLU A 202 -25.38 4.69 12.50
C GLU A 202 -26.30 3.70 11.80
N HIS A 203 -27.37 3.31 12.47
CA HIS A 203 -28.40 2.44 11.91
C HIS A 203 -29.69 3.25 11.74
N GLU A 204 -30.16 3.36 10.50
CA GLU A 204 -31.40 4.06 10.21
C GLU A 204 -32.63 3.35 10.85
N PRO A 205 -33.66 4.11 11.23
CA PRO A 205 -34.91 3.55 11.71
C PRO A 205 -35.50 2.61 10.66
N ARG A 206 -36.12 1.52 11.11
CA ARG A 206 -36.82 0.61 10.20
C ARG A 206 -38.00 1.34 9.58
N VAL A 207 -38.00 1.47 8.25
CA VAL A 207 -39.18 1.98 7.51
C VAL A 207 -40.26 0.89 7.61
N ILE A 208 -41.28 1.15 8.42
CA ILE A 208 -42.50 0.35 8.43
C ILE A 208 -43.32 0.88 7.25
N ALA A 209 -43.50 0.07 6.19
CA ALA A 209 -44.45 0.41 5.15
C ALA A 209 -45.83 0.56 5.81
N GLU A 210 -46.44 1.74 5.71
CA GLU A 210 -47.85 1.91 6.08
C GLU A 210 -48.65 1.03 5.08
N GLU A 211 -49.32 0.01 5.60
CA GLU A 211 -50.30 -0.74 4.82
C GLU A 211 -51.41 0.26 4.45
N GLU A 212 -51.52 0.59 3.15
CA GLU A 212 -52.66 1.31 2.64
C GLU A 212 -53.91 0.43 2.84
N GLU A 213 -54.85 0.89 3.70
CA GLU A 213 -56.22 0.33 3.83
C GLU A 213 -57.09 0.71 2.59
#